data_83ba8bdd3082ef291f5335052cc3d2dc
#
_entry.id   83ba8bdd3082ef291f5335052cc3d2dc
#
_cell.length_a   1.000
_cell.length_b   1.000
_cell.length_c   1.000
_cell.angle_alpha   90.00
_cell.angle_beta   90.00
_cell.angle_gamma   90.00
#
_symmetry.space_group_name_H-M   'P 1'
#
loop_
_entity.id
_entity.type
_entity.pdbx_description
1 polymer ?
#
loop_
_entity_poly.entity_id
_entity_poly.type
_entity_poly.pdbx_seq_one_letter_code
_entity_poly.pdbx_strand_id
1 'polypeptide(L)'
;MSNDSRTDLDTLLTEVRACRLCEAHLPLGPRPVVQAAAAARILIVGQAPGTRVHASGIPWDDPSGERLREWMGIDKTVFYDAARIAIIPMGLCYPGRGASGDLPPRKECAPLWMDALLACLPEIELTLLVGQYAQRRFLGAAARGGVTPTVAGFAAHGPRFIPLPHPSPRNQGWFKHNDWFARDLLPVLRQRVEAVLSATPAG
;
A
#
# COMPACT_ATOMS: atom_id res chain seq x y z
N MET A 1 -10.20 22.05 16.33
CA MET A 1 -10.79 20.79 15.85
C MET A 1 -9.74 19.71 15.50
N SER A 2 -8.43 19.97 15.61
CA SER A 2 -7.36 19.05 15.17
C SER A 2 -6.90 17.99 16.19
N ASN A 3 -7.39 18.03 17.43
CA ASN A 3 -6.92 17.12 18.49
C ASN A 3 -7.71 15.81 18.55
N ASP A 4 -8.95 15.82 18.08
CA ASP A 4 -9.88 14.69 18.16
C ASP A 4 -9.51 13.54 17.20
N SER A 5 -9.16 13.86 15.95
CA SER A 5 -8.80 12.86 14.94
C SER A 5 -7.45 12.16 15.19
N ARG A 6 -6.53 12.80 15.93
CA ARG A 6 -5.21 12.21 16.26
C ARG A 6 -5.34 11.18 17.39
N THR A 7 -6.15 11.47 18.40
CA THR A 7 -6.44 10.54 19.51
C THR A 7 -7.21 9.32 19.00
N ASP A 8 -8.07 9.50 18.01
CA ASP A 8 -8.84 8.42 17.38
C ASP A 8 -7.94 7.48 16.56
N LEU A 9 -7.01 8.02 15.74
CA LEU A 9 -6.09 7.17 14.97
C LEU A 9 -5.14 6.36 15.87
N ASP A 10 -4.60 6.92 16.93
CA ASP A 10 -3.66 6.22 17.83
C ASP A 10 -4.38 5.08 18.57
N THR A 11 -5.60 5.31 19.00
CA THR A 11 -6.47 4.29 19.60
C THR A 11 -6.76 3.18 18.60
N LEU A 12 -7.17 3.53 17.38
CA LEU A 12 -7.45 2.57 16.31
C LEU A 12 -6.21 1.75 15.93
N LEU A 13 -5.04 2.38 15.83
CA LEU A 13 -3.77 1.68 15.56
C LEU A 13 -3.40 0.69 16.68
N THR A 14 -3.73 1.01 17.92
CA THR A 14 -3.53 0.11 19.06
C THR A 14 -4.43 -1.11 18.95
N GLU A 15 -5.71 -0.94 18.62
CA GLU A 15 -6.66 -2.03 18.38
C GLU A 15 -6.25 -2.89 17.18
N VAL A 16 -5.84 -2.25 16.07
CA VAL A 16 -5.31 -2.93 14.89
C VAL A 16 -4.13 -3.82 15.23
N ARG A 17 -3.15 -3.30 15.97
CA ARG A 17 -1.94 -4.06 16.38
C ARG A 17 -2.27 -5.21 17.34
N ALA A 18 -3.32 -5.09 18.13
CA ALA A 18 -3.81 -6.13 19.03
C ALA A 18 -4.73 -7.16 18.34
N CYS A 19 -5.07 -6.99 17.05
CA CYS A 19 -6.01 -7.84 16.33
C CYS A 19 -5.53 -9.30 16.23
N ARG A 20 -6.38 -10.24 16.61
CA ARG A 20 -6.16 -11.70 16.55
C ARG A 20 -7.23 -12.47 15.78
N LEU A 21 -8.12 -11.77 15.07
CA LEU A 21 -9.29 -12.38 14.41
C LEU A 21 -8.91 -13.56 13.50
N CYS A 22 -7.77 -13.49 12.82
CA CYS A 22 -7.34 -14.52 11.87
C CYS A 22 -6.31 -15.50 12.45
N GLU A 23 -6.02 -15.49 13.74
CA GLU A 23 -4.92 -16.24 14.38
C GLU A 23 -4.87 -17.71 13.98
N ALA A 24 -6.01 -18.41 14.00
CA ALA A 24 -6.11 -19.83 13.61
C ALA A 24 -5.74 -20.11 12.13
N HIS A 25 -5.60 -19.08 11.30
CA HIS A 25 -5.31 -19.20 9.87
C HIS A 25 -3.96 -18.60 9.47
N LEU A 26 -3.18 -18.11 10.44
CA LEU A 26 -1.90 -17.45 10.20
C LEU A 26 -0.76 -18.36 10.65
N PRO A 27 0.07 -18.88 9.73
CA PRO A 27 1.08 -19.90 10.07
C PRO A 27 2.17 -19.40 11.01
N LEU A 28 2.40 -18.09 11.05
CA LEU A 28 3.37 -17.43 11.94
C LEU A 28 2.70 -16.63 13.07
N GLY A 29 1.39 -16.80 13.26
CA GLY A 29 0.60 -16.03 14.20
C GLY A 29 0.25 -14.61 13.73
N PRO A 30 -0.58 -13.89 14.50
CA PRO A 30 -0.99 -12.52 14.19
C PRO A 30 0.15 -11.54 14.47
N ARG A 31 0.51 -10.75 13.47
CA ARG A 31 1.41 -9.61 13.57
C ARG A 31 0.99 -8.56 12.56
N PRO A 32 0.01 -7.71 12.91
CA PRO A 32 -0.43 -6.64 12.02
C PRO A 32 0.70 -5.65 11.74
N VAL A 33 0.97 -5.38 10.46
CA VAL A 33 1.97 -4.42 10.00
C VAL A 33 1.27 -3.30 9.28
N VAL A 34 1.35 -2.09 9.83
CA VAL A 34 0.72 -0.88 9.34
C VAL A 34 1.54 0.34 9.72
N GLN A 35 1.59 1.34 8.85
CA GLN A 35 2.17 2.65 9.10
C GLN A 35 1.14 3.71 8.75
N ALA A 36 0.79 4.60 9.68
CA ALA A 36 -0.14 5.68 9.41
C ALA A 36 0.06 6.84 10.41
N ALA A 37 -0.14 8.05 9.93
CA ALA A 37 -0.33 9.24 10.73
C ALA A 37 -1.36 10.14 10.01
N ALA A 38 -2.14 10.93 10.76
CA ALA A 38 -3.21 11.75 10.21
C ALA A 38 -2.73 12.77 9.15
N ALA A 39 -1.47 13.20 9.25
CA ALA A 39 -0.83 14.13 8.32
C ALA A 39 -0.32 13.47 7.03
N ALA A 40 -0.42 12.13 6.88
CA ALA A 40 0.05 11.43 5.69
C ALA A 40 -0.68 11.90 4.44
N ARG A 41 0.07 12.19 3.37
CA ARG A 41 -0.48 12.68 2.11
C ARG A 41 -0.43 11.64 0.99
N ILE A 42 0.41 10.62 1.14
CA ILE A 42 0.50 9.48 0.22
C ILE A 42 0.06 8.23 0.95
N LEU A 43 -0.82 7.44 0.33
CA LEU A 43 -1.21 6.13 0.81
C LEU A 43 -0.66 5.03 -0.12
N ILE A 44 -0.03 4.01 0.45
CA ILE A 44 0.38 2.81 -0.27
C ILE A 44 -0.50 1.64 0.19
N VAL A 45 -1.24 1.06 -0.75
CA VAL A 45 -2.07 -0.12 -0.50
C VAL A 45 -1.47 -1.32 -1.24
N GLY A 46 -0.94 -2.28 -0.50
CA GLY A 46 -0.41 -3.55 -1.02
C GLY A 46 -1.31 -4.74 -0.74
N GLN A 47 -0.81 -5.95 -0.98
CA GLN A 47 -1.55 -7.18 -0.72
C GLN A 47 -1.57 -7.53 0.77
N ALA A 48 -0.43 -7.90 1.32
CA ALA A 48 -0.20 -8.30 2.71
C ALA A 48 1.30 -8.37 2.99
N PRO A 49 1.73 -8.37 4.28
CA PRO A 49 3.11 -8.62 4.65
C PRO A 49 3.64 -9.95 4.11
N GLY A 50 4.86 -9.98 3.60
CA GLY A 50 5.61 -11.20 3.34
C GLY A 50 6.34 -11.70 4.59
N THR A 51 7.07 -12.81 4.49
CA THR A 51 7.80 -13.41 5.64
C THR A 51 8.86 -12.48 6.24
N ARG A 52 9.60 -11.72 5.41
CA ARG A 52 10.61 -10.76 5.89
C ARG A 52 9.95 -9.60 6.65
N VAL A 53 8.89 -9.05 6.07
CA VAL A 53 8.08 -7.98 6.69
C VAL A 53 7.44 -8.48 7.99
N HIS A 54 6.92 -9.72 8.01
CA HIS A 54 6.42 -10.32 9.24
C HIS A 54 7.53 -10.42 10.30
N ALA A 55 8.74 -10.81 9.93
CA ALA A 55 9.86 -10.95 10.87
C ALA A 55 10.33 -9.60 11.44
N SER A 56 10.48 -8.57 10.59
CA SER A 56 10.92 -7.23 11.01
C SER A 56 9.80 -6.40 11.66
N GLY A 57 8.56 -6.58 11.23
CA GLY A 57 7.44 -5.71 11.60
C GLY A 57 7.43 -4.37 10.89
N ILE A 58 8.34 -4.16 9.93
CA ILE A 58 8.47 -2.93 9.16
C ILE A 58 7.86 -3.15 7.77
N PRO A 59 6.87 -2.34 7.34
CA PRO A 59 6.22 -2.53 6.05
C PRO A 59 7.22 -2.36 4.89
N TRP A 60 7.14 -3.23 3.87
CA TRP A 60 8.02 -3.20 2.71
C TRP A 60 9.54 -3.29 3.04
N ASP A 61 9.91 -3.94 4.15
CA ASP A 61 11.32 -4.19 4.49
C ASP A 61 11.83 -5.46 3.79
N ASP A 62 11.80 -5.41 2.46
CA ASP A 62 12.19 -6.50 1.57
C ASP A 62 12.63 -5.96 0.20
N PRO A 63 13.12 -6.81 -0.72
CA PRO A 63 13.52 -6.39 -2.07
C PRO A 63 12.38 -5.77 -2.89
N SER A 64 11.12 -6.11 -2.61
CA SER A 64 9.97 -5.46 -3.27
C SER A 64 9.84 -4.00 -2.81
N GLY A 65 10.07 -3.74 -1.53
CA GLY A 65 10.06 -2.38 -0.99
C GLY A 65 11.23 -1.54 -1.50
N GLU A 66 12.41 -2.13 -1.70
CA GLU A 66 13.54 -1.43 -2.34
C GLU A 66 13.15 -0.93 -3.71
N ARG A 67 12.59 -1.81 -4.54
CA ARG A 67 12.12 -1.45 -5.88
C ARG A 67 10.98 -0.43 -5.87
N LEU A 68 10.04 -0.54 -4.90
CA LEU A 68 8.95 0.42 -4.79
C LEU A 68 9.48 1.83 -4.49
N ARG A 69 10.43 1.97 -3.58
CA ARG A 69 11.10 3.25 -3.29
C ARG A 69 11.82 3.81 -4.50
N GLU A 70 12.53 2.96 -5.25
CA GLU A 70 13.18 3.34 -6.51
C GLU A 70 12.16 3.86 -7.53
N TRP A 71 11.00 3.19 -7.68
CA TRP A 71 9.94 3.66 -8.56
C TRP A 71 9.39 5.01 -8.15
N MET A 72 9.19 5.21 -6.86
CA MET A 72 8.71 6.47 -6.29
C MET A 72 9.75 7.59 -6.33
N GLY A 73 11.03 7.28 -6.52
CA GLY A 73 12.12 8.25 -6.49
C GLY A 73 12.42 8.83 -5.11
N ILE A 74 12.18 8.06 -4.04
CA ILE A 74 12.36 8.50 -2.65
C ILE A 74 13.26 7.52 -1.88
N ASP A 75 13.91 8.02 -0.84
CA ASP A 75 14.74 7.22 0.05
C ASP A 75 13.94 6.56 1.19
N LYS A 76 14.66 5.78 2.03
CA LYS A 76 14.08 5.11 3.20
C LYS A 76 13.55 6.10 4.24
N THR A 77 14.20 7.24 4.42
CA THR A 77 13.82 8.24 5.43
C THR A 77 12.44 8.80 5.11
N VAL A 78 12.23 9.20 3.87
CA VAL A 78 10.93 9.70 3.40
C VAL A 78 9.87 8.59 3.40
N PHE A 79 10.23 7.38 2.95
CA PHE A 79 9.29 6.27 2.85
C PHE A 79 8.73 5.83 4.20
N TYR A 80 9.54 5.86 5.25
CA TYR A 80 9.16 5.46 6.61
C TYR A 80 8.73 6.63 7.50
N ASP A 81 8.67 7.85 6.97
CA ASP A 81 8.05 8.98 7.65
C ASP A 81 6.51 8.84 7.57
N ALA A 82 5.91 8.38 8.66
CA ALA A 82 4.46 8.17 8.73
C ALA A 82 3.65 9.46 8.52
N ALA A 83 4.23 10.63 8.80
CA ALA A 83 3.57 11.91 8.55
C ALA A 83 3.49 12.27 7.05
N ARG A 84 4.26 11.56 6.21
CA ARG A 84 4.26 11.74 4.75
C ARG A 84 3.57 10.59 4.03
N ILE A 85 3.83 9.35 4.47
CA ILE A 85 3.40 8.13 3.78
C ILE A 85 2.70 7.19 4.75
N ALA A 86 1.44 6.91 4.49
CA ALA A 86 0.69 5.84 5.11
C ALA A 86 0.84 4.54 4.29
N ILE A 87 0.97 3.41 4.97
CA ILE A 87 1.10 2.08 4.37
C ILE A 87 0.07 1.15 5.02
N ILE A 88 -0.99 0.84 4.29
CA ILE A 88 -2.10 0.02 4.78
C ILE A 88 -2.36 -1.09 3.75
N PRO A 89 -1.81 -2.30 3.94
CA PRO A 89 -2.09 -3.41 3.02
C PRO A 89 -3.52 -3.94 3.18
N MET A 90 -4.03 -4.64 2.17
CA MET A 90 -5.35 -5.29 2.18
C MET A 90 -5.49 -6.34 3.28
N GLY A 91 -4.41 -7.01 3.63
CA GLY A 91 -4.28 -7.87 4.81
C GLY A 91 -3.12 -7.39 5.67
N LEU A 92 -3.36 -7.14 6.95
CA LEU A 92 -2.35 -6.56 7.85
C LEU A 92 -1.34 -7.59 8.38
N CYS A 93 -1.63 -8.89 8.25
CA CYS A 93 -0.76 -9.98 8.70
C CYS A 93 -0.30 -10.84 7.52
N TYR A 94 0.83 -11.54 7.71
CA TYR A 94 1.32 -12.54 6.75
C TYR A 94 0.34 -13.71 6.62
N PRO A 95 -0.25 -13.94 5.45
CA PRO A 95 -1.31 -14.94 5.28
C PRO A 95 -0.79 -16.38 5.11
N GLY A 96 0.52 -16.54 4.93
CA GLY A 96 1.12 -17.81 4.58
C GLY A 96 1.57 -17.90 3.12
N ARG A 97 2.20 -19.01 2.77
CA ARG A 97 2.73 -19.28 1.43
C ARG A 97 1.92 -20.36 0.74
N GLY A 98 1.56 -20.13 -0.51
CA GLY A 98 0.98 -21.11 -1.43
C GLY A 98 1.99 -21.63 -2.46
N ALA A 99 1.52 -22.42 -3.42
CA ALA A 99 2.35 -23.01 -4.46
C ALA A 99 3.03 -21.96 -5.37
N SER A 100 2.37 -20.85 -5.66
CA SER A 100 2.84 -19.84 -6.60
C SER A 100 3.29 -18.51 -5.93
N GLY A 101 3.33 -18.46 -4.63
CA GLY A 101 3.70 -17.24 -3.86
C GLY A 101 2.95 -17.14 -2.55
N ASP A 102 2.89 -15.95 -1.99
CA ASP A 102 2.13 -15.72 -0.77
C ASP A 102 0.62 -15.85 -1.03
N LEU A 103 -0.09 -16.40 -0.05
CA LEU A 103 -1.53 -16.57 -0.11
C LEU A 103 -2.25 -15.20 -0.24
N PRO A 104 -3.51 -15.19 -0.70
CA PRO A 104 -4.34 -14.00 -0.68
C PRO A 104 -4.42 -13.37 0.72
N PRO A 105 -4.61 -12.04 0.81
CA PRO A 105 -4.90 -11.41 2.08
C PRO A 105 -6.17 -12.03 2.69
N ARG A 106 -6.22 -12.13 4.02
CA ARG A 106 -7.43 -12.60 4.69
C ARG A 106 -8.60 -11.68 4.35
N LYS A 107 -9.70 -12.29 3.89
CA LYS A 107 -10.89 -11.57 3.40
C LYS A 107 -11.57 -10.72 4.46
N GLU A 108 -11.39 -11.09 5.72
CA GLU A 108 -11.98 -10.43 6.89
C GLU A 108 -11.26 -9.11 7.23
N CYS A 109 -9.98 -8.98 6.84
CA CYS A 109 -9.09 -7.93 7.34
C CYS A 109 -9.47 -6.53 6.81
N ALA A 110 -9.57 -6.37 5.48
CA ALA A 110 -9.89 -5.07 4.88
C ALA A 110 -11.29 -4.56 5.25
N PRO A 111 -12.38 -5.38 5.25
CA PRO A 111 -13.68 -4.92 5.72
C PRO A 111 -13.70 -4.46 7.18
N LEU A 112 -12.85 -5.06 8.03
CA LEU A 112 -12.81 -4.70 9.45
C LEU A 112 -12.06 -3.38 9.70
N TRP A 113 -10.92 -3.15 9.01
CA TRP A 113 -9.98 -2.10 9.39
C TRP A 113 -9.80 -0.98 8.37
N MET A 114 -9.91 -1.29 7.06
CA MET A 114 -9.51 -0.36 6.01
C MET A 114 -10.30 0.94 6.04
N ASP A 115 -11.62 0.87 6.12
CA ASP A 115 -12.46 2.07 6.02
C ASP A 115 -12.31 2.95 7.26
N ALA A 116 -12.17 2.36 8.46
CA ALA A 116 -11.90 3.09 9.69
C ALA A 116 -10.53 3.79 9.65
N LEU A 117 -9.48 3.09 9.21
CA LEU A 117 -8.15 3.68 9.04
C LEU A 117 -8.15 4.82 8.02
N LEU A 118 -8.83 4.65 6.88
CA LEU A 118 -8.92 5.69 5.86
C LEU A 118 -9.67 6.94 6.34
N ALA A 119 -10.68 6.77 7.17
CA ALA A 119 -11.42 7.89 7.76
C ALA A 119 -10.53 8.77 8.66
N CYS A 120 -9.48 8.19 9.26
CA CYS A 120 -8.50 8.91 10.06
C CYS A 120 -7.36 9.56 9.24
N LEU A 121 -7.40 9.47 7.90
CA LEU A 121 -6.35 9.97 6.99
C LEU A 121 -6.92 11.01 6.01
N PRO A 122 -7.40 12.17 6.49
CA PRO A 122 -8.10 13.14 5.64
C PRO A 122 -7.19 13.81 4.59
N GLU A 123 -5.87 13.82 4.82
CA GLU A 123 -4.89 14.53 3.98
C GLU A 123 -4.38 13.70 2.79
N ILE A 124 -4.86 12.47 2.58
CA ILE A 124 -4.40 11.63 1.47
C ILE A 124 -4.80 12.23 0.12
N GLU A 125 -3.80 12.65 -0.65
CA GLU A 125 -3.94 13.19 -2.01
C GLU A 125 -3.61 12.17 -3.09
N LEU A 126 -2.64 11.27 -2.83
CA LEU A 126 -2.18 10.26 -3.76
C LEU A 126 -2.26 8.87 -3.14
N THR A 127 -2.86 7.92 -3.85
CA THR A 127 -2.95 6.52 -3.42
C THR A 127 -2.31 5.61 -4.47
N LEU A 128 -1.29 4.87 -4.06
CA LEU A 128 -0.61 3.86 -4.88
C LEU A 128 -1.26 2.49 -4.65
N LEU A 129 -1.86 1.92 -5.70
CA LEU A 129 -2.59 0.66 -5.65
C LEU A 129 -1.72 -0.49 -6.17
N VAL A 130 -0.97 -1.14 -5.28
CA VAL A 130 0.04 -2.14 -5.63
C VAL A 130 -0.58 -3.55 -5.73
N GLY A 131 -0.73 -4.03 -6.95
CA GLY A 131 -1.26 -5.36 -7.26
C GLY A 131 -2.79 -5.44 -7.27
N GLN A 132 -3.28 -6.62 -7.68
CA GLN A 132 -4.69 -6.82 -8.02
C GLN A 132 -5.68 -6.58 -6.86
N TYR A 133 -5.31 -6.90 -5.61
CA TYR A 133 -6.23 -6.79 -4.48
C TYR A 133 -6.55 -5.33 -4.16
N ALA A 134 -5.53 -4.49 -4.11
CA ALA A 134 -5.68 -3.05 -3.94
C ALA A 134 -6.45 -2.42 -5.11
N GLN A 135 -6.08 -2.76 -6.35
CA GLN A 135 -6.75 -2.25 -7.55
C GLN A 135 -8.24 -2.61 -7.57
N ARG A 136 -8.60 -3.86 -7.27
CA ARG A 136 -10.01 -4.28 -7.22
C ARG A 136 -10.81 -3.57 -6.13
N ARG A 137 -10.22 -3.36 -4.97
CA ARG A 137 -10.89 -2.69 -3.84
C ARG A 137 -11.19 -1.22 -4.15
N PHE A 138 -10.25 -0.50 -4.77
CA PHE A 138 -10.36 0.94 -4.96
C PHE A 138 -10.91 1.34 -6.34
N LEU A 139 -10.69 0.54 -7.37
CA LEU A 139 -11.12 0.84 -8.75
C LEU A 139 -12.32 0.02 -9.20
N GLY A 140 -12.72 -1.00 -8.45
CA GLY A 140 -13.92 -1.79 -8.72
C GLY A 140 -13.96 -2.37 -10.13
N ALA A 141 -14.95 -1.98 -10.92
CA ALA A 141 -15.16 -2.46 -12.27
C ALA A 141 -13.99 -2.12 -13.22
N ALA A 142 -13.30 -1.01 -13.03
CA ALA A 142 -12.17 -0.60 -13.88
C ALA A 142 -10.95 -1.53 -13.74
N ALA A 143 -10.86 -2.33 -12.65
CA ALA A 143 -9.79 -3.31 -12.46
C ALA A 143 -10.17 -4.74 -12.86
N ARG A 144 -11.34 -4.99 -13.50
CA ARG A 144 -11.79 -6.34 -13.88
C ARG A 144 -10.90 -7.00 -14.94
N GLY A 145 -10.26 -6.23 -15.79
CA GLY A 145 -9.34 -6.71 -16.82
C GLY A 145 -8.02 -7.31 -16.29
N GLY A 146 -7.75 -7.20 -14.99
CA GLY A 146 -6.51 -7.65 -14.36
C GLY A 146 -5.46 -6.55 -14.27
N VAL A 147 -4.28 -6.91 -13.73
CA VAL A 147 -3.23 -5.93 -13.40
C VAL A 147 -2.70 -5.19 -14.62
N THR A 148 -2.34 -5.90 -15.68
CA THR A 148 -1.69 -5.28 -16.85
C THR A 148 -2.54 -4.19 -17.50
N PRO A 149 -3.81 -4.44 -17.93
CA PRO A 149 -4.62 -3.39 -18.54
C PRO A 149 -4.97 -2.26 -17.55
N THR A 150 -5.15 -2.58 -16.24
CA THR A 150 -5.40 -1.54 -15.23
C THR A 150 -4.21 -0.61 -15.08
N VAL A 151 -2.99 -1.15 -15.04
CA VAL A 151 -1.76 -0.37 -14.97
C VAL A 151 -1.51 0.41 -16.26
N ALA A 152 -1.76 -0.19 -17.43
CA ALA A 152 -1.62 0.49 -18.72
C ALA A 152 -2.57 1.70 -18.84
N GLY A 153 -3.79 1.56 -18.29
CA GLY A 153 -4.80 2.62 -18.25
C GLY A 153 -4.63 3.62 -17.10
N PHE A 154 -3.48 3.73 -16.47
CA PHE A 154 -3.26 4.51 -15.23
C PHE A 154 -3.78 5.95 -15.31
N ALA A 155 -3.68 6.60 -16.47
CA ALA A 155 -4.13 7.97 -16.67
C ALA A 155 -5.65 8.14 -16.49
N ALA A 156 -6.44 7.09 -16.72
CA ALA A 156 -7.90 7.11 -16.58
C ALA A 156 -8.37 7.07 -15.10
N HIS A 157 -7.47 6.81 -14.14
CA HIS A 157 -7.82 6.72 -12.73
C HIS A 157 -7.66 8.05 -11.96
N GLY A 158 -7.50 9.14 -12.70
CA GLY A 158 -7.46 10.51 -12.19
C GLY A 158 -6.19 10.85 -11.41
N PRO A 159 -6.15 12.01 -10.75
CA PRO A 159 -4.95 12.42 -10.02
C PRO A 159 -4.73 11.61 -8.73
N ARG A 160 -5.80 11.06 -8.14
CA ARG A 160 -5.75 10.42 -6.82
C ARG A 160 -5.18 9.00 -6.82
N PHE A 161 -5.37 8.22 -7.89
CA PHE A 161 -4.97 6.82 -7.92
C PHE A 161 -3.90 6.54 -8.97
N ILE A 162 -2.87 5.78 -8.59
CA ILE A 162 -1.91 5.19 -9.52
C ILE A 162 -1.86 3.67 -9.27
N PRO A 163 -2.42 2.86 -10.19
CA PRO A 163 -2.27 1.42 -10.12
C PRO A 163 -0.86 1.01 -10.52
N LEU A 164 -0.26 0.11 -9.73
CA LEU A 164 1.08 -0.42 -9.96
C LEU A 164 1.06 -1.96 -10.00
N PRO A 165 1.92 -2.60 -10.78
CA PRO A 165 2.17 -4.03 -10.64
C PRO A 165 2.87 -4.28 -9.30
N HIS A 166 2.85 -5.52 -8.81
CA HIS A 166 3.62 -5.84 -7.60
C HIS A 166 5.14 -5.78 -7.91
N PRO A 167 5.94 -5.04 -7.12
CA PRO A 167 7.38 -4.83 -7.39
C PRO A 167 8.26 -6.05 -7.08
N SER A 168 7.67 -7.23 -6.92
CA SER A 168 8.40 -8.46 -6.64
C SER A 168 9.49 -8.75 -7.68
N PRO A 169 10.69 -9.20 -7.25
CA PRO A 169 11.70 -9.72 -8.16
C PRO A 169 11.20 -10.86 -9.07
N ARG A 170 10.15 -11.58 -8.67
CA ARG A 170 9.53 -12.63 -9.49
C ARG A 170 8.83 -12.11 -10.74
N ASN A 171 8.51 -10.83 -10.79
CA ASN A 171 7.82 -10.20 -11.92
C ASN A 171 8.77 -9.67 -13.02
N GLN A 172 10.03 -10.11 -13.03
CA GLN A 172 11.00 -9.67 -14.06
C GLN A 172 10.52 -9.92 -15.49
N GLY A 173 9.86 -11.07 -15.73
CA GLY A 173 9.26 -11.37 -17.04
C GLY A 173 8.20 -10.35 -17.44
N TRP A 174 7.35 -9.93 -16.50
CA TRP A 174 6.33 -8.92 -16.75
C TRP A 174 6.97 -7.58 -17.17
N PHE A 175 8.01 -7.13 -16.47
CA PHE A 175 8.68 -5.86 -16.78
C PHE A 175 9.38 -5.87 -18.15
N LYS A 176 9.93 -7.03 -18.55
CA LYS A 176 10.55 -7.18 -19.87
C LYS A 176 9.53 -7.09 -21.02
N HIS A 177 8.29 -7.51 -20.80
CA HIS A 177 7.24 -7.47 -21.82
C HIS A 177 6.40 -6.18 -21.77
N ASN A 178 6.61 -5.33 -20.78
CA ASN A 178 5.85 -4.10 -20.55
C ASN A 178 6.79 -2.92 -20.30
N ASP A 179 7.67 -2.65 -21.26
CA ASP A 179 8.67 -1.57 -21.21
C ASP A 179 8.05 -0.17 -21.06
N TRP A 180 6.83 -0.01 -21.58
CA TRP A 180 6.02 1.19 -21.41
C TRP A 180 5.85 1.57 -19.91
N PHE A 181 5.87 0.61 -19.00
CA PHE A 181 5.78 0.87 -17.57
C PHE A 181 6.91 1.78 -17.09
N ALA A 182 8.14 1.46 -17.45
CA ALA A 182 9.31 2.27 -17.08
C ALA A 182 9.37 3.59 -17.85
N ARG A 183 8.98 3.57 -19.13
CA ARG A 183 9.05 4.73 -20.02
C ARG A 183 7.96 5.76 -19.75
N ASP A 184 6.72 5.31 -19.54
CA ASP A 184 5.55 6.17 -19.55
C ASP A 184 4.98 6.40 -18.13
N LEU A 185 4.90 5.34 -17.29
CA LEU A 185 4.27 5.46 -15.97
C LEU A 185 5.25 5.94 -14.89
N LEU A 186 6.47 5.41 -14.81
CA LEU A 186 7.40 5.77 -13.73
C LEU A 186 7.74 7.27 -13.68
N PRO A 187 7.93 7.99 -14.79
CA PRO A 187 8.13 9.44 -14.75
C PRO A 187 6.93 10.17 -14.14
N VAL A 188 5.70 9.78 -14.50
CA VAL A 188 4.47 10.36 -13.96
C VAL A 188 4.32 10.05 -12.47
N LEU A 189 4.63 8.82 -12.04
CA LEU A 189 4.63 8.44 -10.63
C LEU A 189 5.56 9.33 -9.82
N ARG A 190 6.82 9.48 -10.24
CA ARG A 190 7.82 10.31 -9.55
C ARG A 190 7.39 11.76 -9.47
N GLN A 191 6.92 12.32 -10.58
CA GLN A 191 6.42 13.69 -10.61
C GLN A 191 5.27 13.91 -9.61
N ARG A 192 4.30 12.99 -9.56
CA ARG A 192 3.18 13.10 -8.62
C ARG A 192 3.62 12.93 -7.16
N VAL A 193 4.50 11.98 -6.88
CA VAL A 193 5.07 11.78 -5.54
C VAL A 193 5.79 13.05 -5.08
N GLU A 194 6.66 13.61 -5.92
CA GLU A 194 7.39 14.85 -5.64
C GLU A 194 6.44 16.02 -5.42
N ALA A 195 5.44 16.21 -6.27
CA ALA A 195 4.46 17.29 -6.16
C ALA A 195 3.72 17.24 -4.81
N VAL A 196 3.25 16.03 -4.40
CA VAL A 196 2.55 15.85 -3.13
C VAL A 196 3.47 16.09 -1.94
N LEU A 197 4.72 15.59 -1.98
CA LEU A 197 5.66 15.71 -0.87
C LEU A 197 6.26 17.12 -0.72
N SER A 198 6.31 17.91 -1.80
CA SER A 198 6.88 19.27 -1.81
C SER A 198 5.83 20.34 -1.51
N ALA A 199 4.55 20.07 -1.71
CA ALA A 199 3.50 21.04 -1.41
C ALA A 199 3.37 21.24 0.10
N THR A 200 3.35 22.50 0.54
CA THR A 200 3.09 22.85 1.94
C THR A 200 1.67 22.41 2.30
N PRO A 201 1.45 21.81 3.49
CA PRO A 201 0.10 21.52 3.95
C PRO A 201 -0.76 22.79 3.88
N ALA A 202 -1.98 22.66 3.34
CA ALA A 202 -2.95 23.75 3.42
C ALA A 202 -3.24 23.99 4.92
N GLY A 203 -2.87 25.16 5.42
CA GLY A 203 -3.02 25.56 6.82
C GLY A 203 -4.49 25.70 7.25
#